data_e643e961f86db97586648d803fdafd53
#
_entry.id   e643e961f86db97586648d803fdafd53
#
_cell.length_a   1.000
_cell.length_b   1.000
_cell.length_c   1.000
_cell.angle_alpha   90.00
_cell.angle_beta   90.00
_cell.angle_gamma   90.00
#
_symmetry.space_group_name_H-M   'P 1'
#
loop_
_entity.id
_entity.type
_entity.pdbx_description
1 polymer ?
#
loop_
_entity_poly.entity_id
_entity_poly.type
_entity_poly.pdbx_seq_one_letter_code
_entity_poly.pdbx_strand_id
1 'polypeptide(L)'
;LEKNHITLSCGHDFNYKSILEEITKQKKSISILETQKLDKYQLKCPYCRRIQNGILPFNKSFTKIKGVNWPPKYSYSKKRCTVKIKSGKRKGELCNAHCFDDKCHLHGKSKINILKKKCRGIFKSGKKSGLPCTYKASVGEYCKIHKKT
;
A
#
# COMPACT_ATOMS: atom_id res chain seq x y z
N LEU A 1 5.01 22.38 2.94
CA LEU A 1 5.37 21.35 1.93
C LEU A 1 4.44 20.17 2.13
N GLU A 2 3.62 19.89 1.12
CA GLU A 2 2.67 18.78 1.16
C GLU A 2 3.40 17.45 1.45
N LYS A 3 2.87 16.64 2.36
CA LYS A 3 3.43 15.35 2.82
C LYS A 3 3.65 14.28 1.73
N ASN A 4 3.39 14.59 0.47
CA ASN A 4 3.40 13.63 -0.64
C ASN A 4 4.34 14.01 -1.79
N HIS A 5 5.44 14.70 -1.49
CA HIS A 5 6.50 14.99 -2.48
C HIS A 5 7.45 13.82 -2.65
N ILE A 6 7.95 13.64 -3.86
CA ILE A 6 8.94 12.63 -4.19
C ILE A 6 9.96 13.17 -5.19
N THR A 7 11.24 13.00 -4.89
CA THR A 7 12.37 13.36 -5.74
C THR A 7 12.84 12.14 -6.51
N LEU A 8 12.93 12.24 -7.82
CA LEU A 8 13.53 11.20 -8.67
C LEU A 8 15.07 11.24 -8.58
N SER A 9 15.75 10.19 -9.06
CA SER A 9 17.22 10.11 -9.04
C SER A 9 17.91 11.20 -9.87
N CYS A 10 17.18 11.81 -10.81
CA CYS A 10 17.65 12.95 -11.61
C CYS A 10 17.49 14.31 -10.91
N GLY A 11 16.99 14.36 -9.67
CA GLY A 11 16.80 15.57 -8.88
C GLY A 11 15.47 16.30 -9.09
N HIS A 12 14.61 15.85 -10.01
CA HIS A 12 13.30 16.48 -10.22
C HIS A 12 12.27 16.04 -9.19
N ASP A 13 11.55 17.01 -8.65
CA ASP A 13 10.53 16.84 -7.63
C ASP A 13 9.12 16.79 -8.23
N PHE A 14 8.28 15.93 -7.68
CA PHE A 14 6.91 15.76 -8.12
C PHE A 14 5.96 15.53 -6.94
N ASN A 15 4.71 15.95 -7.11
CA ASN A 15 3.64 15.43 -6.26
C ASN A 15 3.45 13.93 -6.55
N TYR A 16 3.35 13.12 -5.50
CA TYR A 16 3.28 11.65 -5.64
C TYR A 16 2.10 11.19 -6.51
N LYS A 17 0.94 11.84 -6.38
CA LYS A 17 -0.24 11.51 -7.19
C LYS A 17 0.03 11.74 -8.67
N SER A 18 0.52 12.91 -9.01
CA SER A 18 0.79 13.30 -10.41
C SER A 18 1.82 12.38 -11.08
N ILE A 19 2.94 12.10 -10.38
CA ILE A 19 3.97 11.20 -10.93
C ILE A 19 3.47 9.76 -11.03
N LEU A 20 2.64 9.28 -10.09
CA LEU A 20 2.06 7.94 -10.14
C LEU A 20 1.17 7.76 -11.37
N GLU A 21 0.31 8.74 -11.66
CA GLU A 21 -0.56 8.75 -12.83
C GLU A 21 0.26 8.76 -14.13
N GLU A 22 1.28 9.62 -14.20
CA GLU A 22 2.13 9.76 -15.36
C GLU A 22 2.95 8.49 -15.66
N ILE A 23 3.63 7.91 -14.65
CA ILE A 23 4.35 6.65 -14.84
C ILE A 23 3.39 5.50 -15.17
N THR A 24 2.16 5.53 -14.67
CA THR A 24 1.15 4.54 -15.05
C THR A 24 0.78 4.65 -16.53
N LYS A 25 0.64 5.86 -17.06
CA LYS A 25 0.42 6.11 -18.50
C LYS A 25 1.61 5.63 -19.32
N GLN A 26 2.83 6.00 -18.94
CA GLN A 26 4.06 5.54 -19.61
C GLN A 26 4.16 4.02 -19.74
N LYS A 27 3.66 3.27 -18.72
CA LYS A 27 3.68 1.79 -18.73
C LYS A 27 2.53 1.16 -19.52
N LYS A 28 1.45 1.88 -19.76
CA LYS A 28 0.28 1.39 -20.50
C LYS A 28 0.36 1.71 -22.00
N SER A 29 0.81 2.90 -22.35
CA SER A 29 0.95 3.33 -23.74
C SER A 29 2.35 3.02 -24.25
N ILE A 30 2.47 1.99 -25.05
CA ILE A 30 3.66 1.77 -25.89
C ILE A 30 3.49 2.71 -27.09
N SER A 31 4.05 3.92 -26.99
CA SER A 31 4.08 4.81 -28.15
C SER A 31 4.97 4.18 -29.23
N ILE A 32 4.44 4.06 -30.44
CA ILE A 32 5.18 3.57 -31.62
C ILE A 32 6.40 4.48 -31.92
N LEU A 33 6.33 5.75 -31.49
CA LEU A 33 7.39 6.75 -31.64
C LEU A 33 8.47 6.66 -30.53
N GLU A 34 8.32 5.79 -29.56
CA GLU A 34 9.26 5.69 -28.44
C GLU A 34 10.36 4.67 -28.76
N THR A 35 11.53 5.18 -29.11
CA THR A 35 12.71 4.38 -29.47
C THR A 35 13.30 3.58 -28.31
N GLN A 36 13.03 3.99 -27.06
CA GLN A 36 13.55 3.34 -25.86
C GLN A 36 12.45 2.62 -25.08
N LYS A 37 12.47 1.29 -25.14
CA LYS A 37 11.57 0.46 -24.31
C LYS A 37 12.02 0.49 -22.85
N LEU A 38 11.09 0.78 -21.95
CA LEU A 38 11.32 0.72 -20.52
C LEU A 38 11.20 -0.72 -20.03
N ASP A 39 12.17 -1.18 -19.26
CA ASP A 39 12.05 -2.42 -18.52
C ASP A 39 10.93 -2.34 -17.48
N LYS A 40 10.46 -3.52 -17.04
CA LYS A 40 9.36 -3.62 -16.11
C LYS A 40 9.53 -2.79 -14.83
N TYR A 41 10.74 -2.67 -14.34
CA TYR A 41 11.07 -1.97 -13.09
C TYR A 41 11.95 -0.74 -13.31
N GLN A 42 11.87 -0.15 -14.48
CA GLN A 42 12.43 1.17 -14.80
C GLN A 42 11.31 2.20 -14.90
N LEU A 43 11.63 3.46 -14.73
CA LEU A 43 10.75 4.58 -15.01
C LEU A 43 11.53 5.69 -15.73
N LYS A 44 10.81 6.51 -16.47
CA LYS A 44 11.38 7.67 -17.18
C LYS A 44 10.85 8.94 -16.52
N CYS A 45 11.75 9.86 -16.20
CA CYS A 45 11.36 11.16 -15.66
C CYS A 45 10.48 11.92 -16.67
N PRO A 46 9.28 12.40 -16.31
CA PRO A 46 8.43 13.14 -17.21
C PRO A 46 9.05 14.45 -17.69
N TYR A 47 9.90 15.05 -16.87
CA TYR A 47 10.54 16.35 -17.17
C TYR A 47 11.78 16.20 -18.05
N CYS A 48 12.82 15.51 -17.59
CA CYS A 48 14.09 15.40 -18.32
C CYS A 48 14.21 14.11 -19.14
N ARG A 49 13.22 13.25 -19.17
CA ARG A 49 13.15 11.96 -19.88
C ARG A 49 14.26 10.96 -19.53
N ARG A 50 15.09 11.24 -18.52
CA ARG A 50 16.13 10.32 -18.07
C ARG A 50 15.49 9.05 -17.50
N ILE A 51 15.97 7.89 -17.98
CA ILE A 51 15.56 6.59 -17.47
C ILE A 51 16.34 6.31 -16.18
N GLN A 52 15.64 5.81 -15.17
CA GLN A 52 16.23 5.36 -13.92
C GLN A 52 15.79 3.94 -13.60
N ASN A 53 16.69 3.19 -12.97
CA ASN A 53 16.37 1.88 -12.43
C ASN A 53 15.58 2.01 -11.13
N GLY A 54 14.60 1.13 -10.98
CA GLY A 54 13.70 1.11 -9.84
C GLY A 54 12.38 1.84 -10.11
N ILE A 55 11.40 1.48 -9.31
CA ILE A 55 10.02 1.99 -9.35
C ILE A 55 9.77 2.96 -8.20
N LEU A 56 8.64 3.66 -8.24
CA LEU A 56 8.24 4.56 -7.16
C LEU A 56 8.12 3.81 -5.82
N PRO A 57 8.54 4.40 -4.70
CA PRO A 57 8.30 3.81 -3.38
C PRO A 57 6.81 3.76 -3.09
N PHE A 58 6.34 2.63 -2.55
CA PHE A 58 4.92 2.44 -2.28
C PHE A 58 4.43 3.36 -1.15
N ASN A 59 3.48 4.23 -1.48
CA ASN A 59 2.74 5.04 -0.52
C ASN A 59 1.35 4.39 -0.29
N LYS A 60 0.98 4.18 0.97
CA LYS A 60 -0.25 3.48 1.40
C LYS A 60 -1.54 4.18 1.01
N SER A 61 -1.50 5.49 0.83
CA SER A 61 -2.67 6.27 0.41
C SER A 61 -3.09 5.97 -1.03
N PHE A 62 -2.29 5.20 -1.76
CA PHE A 62 -2.52 4.90 -3.18
C PHE A 62 -2.59 3.40 -3.45
N THR A 63 -3.21 3.05 -4.57
CA THR A 63 -3.33 1.66 -5.02
C THR A 63 -1.96 1.06 -5.41
N LYS A 64 -1.84 -0.26 -5.25
CA LYS A 64 -0.65 -1.02 -5.68
C LYS A 64 -0.72 -1.24 -7.19
N ILE A 65 0.24 -0.72 -7.93
CA ILE A 65 0.34 -0.89 -9.39
C ILE A 65 1.67 -1.59 -9.70
N LYS A 66 1.58 -2.81 -10.23
CA LYS A 66 2.75 -3.63 -10.56
C LYS A 66 3.62 -2.93 -11.62
N GLY A 67 4.93 -2.83 -11.38
CA GLY A 67 5.87 -2.14 -12.25
C GLY A 67 5.89 -0.62 -12.11
N VAL A 68 5.01 -0.01 -11.32
CA VAL A 68 4.95 1.43 -11.05
C VAL A 68 5.35 1.76 -9.61
N ASN A 69 4.66 1.20 -8.62
CA ASN A 69 4.97 1.36 -7.19
C ASN A 69 4.96 0.02 -6.42
N TRP A 70 4.85 -1.11 -7.12
CA TRP A 70 4.83 -2.45 -6.53
C TRP A 70 5.60 -3.46 -7.40
N PRO A 71 6.36 -4.41 -6.83
CA PRO A 71 6.61 -4.62 -5.39
C PRO A 71 7.73 -3.71 -4.85
N PRO A 72 7.70 -3.36 -3.53
CA PRO A 72 8.63 -2.40 -2.92
C PRO A 72 10.11 -2.75 -3.04
N LYS A 73 10.47 -4.02 -3.20
CA LYS A 73 11.86 -4.47 -3.35
C LYS A 73 12.59 -3.85 -4.55
N TYR A 74 11.86 -3.41 -5.55
CA TYR A 74 12.42 -2.74 -6.74
C TYR A 74 12.33 -1.21 -6.65
N SER A 75 11.94 -0.66 -5.48
CA SER A 75 11.88 0.79 -5.30
C SER A 75 13.28 1.42 -5.33
N TYR A 76 13.39 2.55 -6.03
CA TYR A 76 14.63 3.35 -6.03
C TYR A 76 14.84 4.09 -4.70
N SER A 77 13.85 4.13 -3.81
CA SER A 77 13.95 4.83 -2.53
C SER A 77 15.12 4.33 -1.69
N LYS A 78 15.92 5.27 -1.20
CA LYS A 78 16.99 4.99 -0.23
C LYS A 78 16.44 4.78 1.19
N LYS A 79 15.21 5.21 1.47
CA LYS A 79 14.58 5.07 2.79
C LYS A 79 14.31 3.61 3.12
N ARG A 80 14.66 3.22 4.33
CA ARG A 80 14.52 1.85 4.85
C ARG A 80 13.64 1.83 6.09
N CYS A 81 12.90 0.73 6.25
CA CYS A 81 12.05 0.53 7.41
C CYS A 81 12.90 0.26 8.67
N THR A 82 12.73 1.08 9.70
CA THR A 82 13.46 1.02 10.96
C THR A 82 12.81 0.15 12.03
N VAL A 83 11.67 -0.49 11.71
CA VAL A 83 10.94 -1.32 12.69
C VAL A 83 11.66 -2.65 12.91
N LYS A 84 11.85 -3.03 14.17
CA LYS A 84 12.37 -4.36 14.55
C LYS A 84 11.32 -5.45 14.29
N ILE A 85 11.75 -6.56 13.72
CA ILE A 85 10.92 -7.73 13.44
C ILE A 85 10.59 -8.43 14.75
N LYS A 86 9.30 -8.68 15.00
CA LYS A 86 8.81 -9.23 16.29
C LYS A 86 8.76 -10.75 16.32
N SER A 87 8.80 -11.44 15.18
CA SER A 87 8.63 -12.89 15.08
C SER A 87 9.35 -13.49 13.87
N GLY A 88 9.54 -14.81 13.89
CA GLY A 88 10.21 -15.56 12.83
C GLY A 88 11.73 -15.61 12.98
N LYS A 89 12.42 -16.17 11.99
CA LYS A 89 13.89 -16.40 12.00
C LYS A 89 14.70 -15.12 12.18
N ARG A 90 14.14 -13.97 11.79
CA ARG A 90 14.80 -12.65 11.87
C ARG A 90 14.27 -11.80 13.04
N LYS A 91 13.76 -12.42 14.10
CA LYS A 91 13.29 -11.71 15.30
C LYS A 91 14.42 -10.87 15.90
N GLY A 92 14.13 -9.61 16.19
CA GLY A 92 15.09 -8.65 16.76
C GLY A 92 15.85 -7.83 15.72
N GLU A 93 15.98 -8.27 14.47
CA GLU A 93 16.63 -7.52 13.41
C GLU A 93 15.74 -6.37 12.90
N LEU A 94 16.40 -5.37 12.27
CA LEU A 94 15.69 -4.32 11.55
C LEU A 94 15.04 -4.89 10.28
N CYS A 95 13.82 -4.46 9.99
CA CYS A 95 13.09 -4.89 8.78
C CYS A 95 13.83 -4.55 7.48
N ASN A 96 14.41 -3.37 7.39
CA ASN A 96 15.24 -2.88 6.28
C ASN A 96 14.59 -2.92 4.89
N ALA A 97 13.27 -3.08 4.80
CA ALA A 97 12.53 -3.04 3.54
C ALA A 97 12.42 -1.60 3.02
N HIS A 98 12.48 -1.43 1.69
CA HIS A 98 12.27 -0.12 1.07
C HIS A 98 10.90 0.46 1.43
N CYS A 99 10.85 1.74 1.72
CA CYS A 99 9.62 2.43 2.10
C CYS A 99 9.57 3.87 1.57
N PHE A 100 8.38 4.44 1.55
CA PHE A 100 8.15 5.84 1.22
C PHE A 100 8.46 6.74 2.43
N ASP A 101 7.92 6.35 3.60
CA ASP A 101 8.15 6.98 4.90
C ASP A 101 9.17 6.16 5.71
N ASP A 102 9.11 6.25 7.05
CA ASP A 102 9.99 5.51 7.97
C ASP A 102 9.58 4.05 8.18
N LYS A 103 8.39 3.67 7.72
CA LYS A 103 7.83 2.32 7.89
C LYS A 103 7.37 1.72 6.56
N CYS A 104 7.74 0.47 6.31
CA CYS A 104 7.31 -0.24 5.10
C CYS A 104 5.80 -0.57 5.12
N HIS A 105 5.28 -1.06 4.02
CA HIS A 105 3.87 -1.41 3.85
C HIS A 105 3.33 -2.44 4.85
N LEU A 106 4.20 -3.26 5.45
CA LEU A 106 3.83 -4.22 6.49
C LEU A 106 3.77 -3.55 7.88
N HIS A 107 4.78 -2.74 8.21
CA HIS A 107 4.93 -2.13 9.53
C HIS A 107 4.24 -0.78 9.67
N GLY A 108 3.97 -0.15 8.57
CA GLY A 108 3.24 1.11 8.57
C GLY A 108 1.72 0.94 8.48
N LYS A 109 1.17 -0.22 8.73
CA LYS A 109 -0.27 -0.35 8.95
C LYS A 109 -0.60 0.54 10.15
N SER A 110 -1.03 1.78 9.88
CA SER A 110 -1.88 2.46 10.84
C SER A 110 -2.92 1.42 11.23
N LYS A 111 -3.11 1.21 12.52
CA LYS A 111 -4.33 0.64 13.03
C LYS A 111 -5.44 1.61 12.61
N ILE A 112 -5.89 1.52 11.37
CA ILE A 112 -7.26 1.85 11.10
C ILE A 112 -7.97 0.80 11.93
N ASN A 113 -8.33 1.17 13.16
CA ASN A 113 -9.42 0.57 13.85
C ASN A 113 -10.63 0.83 12.95
N ILE A 114 -10.79 0.01 11.93
CA ILE A 114 -12.12 -0.31 11.46
C ILE A 114 -12.70 -0.88 12.74
N LEU A 115 -13.46 -0.06 13.45
CA LEU A 115 -14.33 -0.49 14.54
C LEU A 115 -15.16 -1.61 13.91
N LYS A 116 -14.68 -2.85 14.08
CA LYS A 116 -15.40 -4.02 13.60
C LYS A 116 -16.65 -4.03 14.43
N LYS A 117 -17.72 -3.40 13.89
CA LYS A 117 -19.02 -3.31 14.55
C LYS A 117 -19.38 -4.72 15.00
N LYS A 118 -19.61 -4.89 16.29
CA LYS A 118 -20.12 -6.16 16.82
C LYS A 118 -21.57 -6.28 16.38
N CYS A 119 -22.02 -7.50 16.14
CA CYS A 119 -23.42 -7.79 15.86
C CYS A 119 -24.31 -7.34 17.02
N ARG A 120 -25.37 -6.61 16.73
CA ARG A 120 -26.39 -6.19 17.72
C ARG A 120 -27.43 -7.26 18.04
N GLY A 121 -27.34 -8.44 17.42
CA GLY A 121 -28.26 -9.55 17.69
C GLY A 121 -28.04 -10.19 19.06
N ILE A 122 -29.06 -10.87 19.55
CA ILE A 122 -29.03 -11.69 20.77
C ILE A 122 -29.20 -13.14 20.38
N PHE A 123 -28.47 -14.05 21.02
CA PHE A 123 -28.65 -15.49 20.79
C PHE A 123 -30.02 -15.93 21.26
N LYS A 124 -30.82 -16.55 20.40
CA LYS A 124 -32.19 -17.00 20.69
C LYS A 124 -32.26 -18.43 21.26
N SER A 125 -31.18 -19.21 21.13
CA SER A 125 -31.18 -20.63 21.56
C SER A 125 -29.78 -21.10 21.99
N GLY A 126 -29.71 -22.24 22.62
CA GLY A 126 -28.49 -22.88 23.10
C GLY A 126 -27.98 -22.31 24.41
N LYS A 127 -26.79 -22.75 24.84
CA LYS A 127 -26.15 -22.35 26.13
C LYS A 127 -25.90 -20.85 26.30
N LYS A 128 -26.01 -20.08 25.22
CA LYS A 128 -25.81 -18.61 25.19
C LYS A 128 -27.12 -17.84 24.93
N SER A 129 -28.27 -18.49 25.04
CA SER A 129 -29.57 -17.84 24.86
C SER A 129 -29.68 -16.60 25.78
N GLY A 130 -30.18 -15.49 25.25
CA GLY A 130 -30.31 -14.24 25.98
C GLY A 130 -29.04 -13.37 26.06
N LEU A 131 -27.86 -13.89 25.65
CA LEU A 131 -26.61 -13.11 25.64
C LEU A 131 -26.40 -12.37 24.31
N PRO A 132 -25.74 -11.21 24.33
CA PRO A 132 -25.44 -10.46 23.12
C PRO A 132 -24.46 -11.24 22.22
N CYS A 133 -24.69 -11.13 20.91
CA CYS A 133 -23.89 -11.81 19.91
C CYS A 133 -22.46 -11.26 19.87
N THR A 134 -21.48 -12.15 20.00
CA THR A 134 -20.05 -11.81 19.99
C THR A 134 -19.45 -11.79 18.56
N TYR A 135 -20.20 -12.18 17.54
CA TYR A 135 -19.72 -12.19 16.15
C TYR A 135 -19.61 -10.79 15.55
N LYS A 136 -18.74 -10.65 14.57
CA LYS A 136 -18.60 -9.40 13.80
C LYS A 136 -19.82 -9.18 12.93
N ALA A 137 -20.31 -7.95 12.86
CA ALA A 137 -21.31 -7.55 11.89
C ALA A 137 -20.73 -7.69 10.47
N SER A 138 -21.42 -8.40 9.59
CA SER A 138 -21.03 -8.62 8.20
C SER A 138 -21.98 -7.96 7.21
N VAL A 139 -23.21 -7.66 7.63
CA VAL A 139 -24.22 -6.97 6.84
C VAL A 139 -24.86 -5.91 7.73
N GLY A 140 -24.54 -4.64 7.49
CA GLY A 140 -25.02 -3.54 8.32
C GLY A 140 -24.58 -3.68 9.78
N GLU A 141 -25.55 -3.84 10.70
CA GLU A 141 -25.32 -3.98 12.14
C GLU A 141 -25.37 -5.42 12.63
N TYR A 142 -25.60 -6.42 11.74
CA TYR A 142 -25.82 -7.81 12.08
C TYR A 142 -24.78 -8.74 11.45
N CYS A 143 -24.50 -9.87 12.12
CA CYS A 143 -23.73 -10.97 11.52
C CYS A 143 -24.61 -11.82 10.59
N LYS A 144 -24.00 -12.75 9.86
CA LYS A 144 -24.72 -13.65 8.95
C LYS A 144 -25.87 -14.43 9.60
N ILE A 145 -25.75 -14.76 10.90
CA ILE A 145 -26.76 -15.51 11.64
C ILE A 145 -27.95 -14.62 12.05
N HIS A 146 -27.68 -13.35 12.38
CA HIS A 146 -28.69 -12.39 12.83
C HIS A 146 -29.13 -11.42 11.74
N LYS A 147 -28.76 -11.68 10.49
CA LYS A 147 -29.29 -10.97 9.34
C LYS A 147 -30.80 -11.25 9.28
N LYS A 148 -31.63 -10.28 9.62
CA LYS A 148 -33.05 -10.36 9.33
C LYS A 148 -33.23 -10.39 7.80
N THR A 149 -33.89 -11.41 7.32
CA THR A 149 -34.49 -11.47 5.99
C THR A 149 -35.52 -10.38 5.90
#